data_bbd0f43243309197f1627db1ce3cc673
#
_entry.id   bbd0f43243309197f1627db1ce3cc673
#
_cell.length_a   1.000
_cell.length_b   1.000
_cell.length_c   1.000
_cell.angle_alpha   90.00
_cell.angle_beta   90.00
_cell.angle_gamma   90.00
#
_symmetry.space_group_name_H-M   'P 1'
#
loop_
_entity.id
_entity.type
_entity.pdbx_description
1 polymer ?
#
loop_
_entity_poly.entity_id
_entity_poly.type
_entity_poly.pdbx_seq_one_letter_code
_entity_poly.pdbx_strand_id
1 'polypeptide(L)'
;MTQDGQGLGGQERLMTGGPLIVQSDRTVLLESDHPDAAEAAIAIAPFAQLSKTPEHVHTYTITPLGLWNARASGHDAESVVDVLLDYAKHPVPHALLLDIVDVMDRWGVLTLHQSPVHGLVLESTDAALLAHLLEQPDLAGKTGARIDEATVTVHPSERGELKHVLLKLGHPVADRAGYVDGEAHRMALAHESHEPTDADGTGAGAVTTASVAGSSGTAGGDPQAWSLRPYQQRAVDTFLAGESGVVVLPCGAGKTIVGAAAMARVSTTTLILVTNSVSAKQWKAELLRRTTLTED
;
A
#
# COMPACT_ATOMS: atom_id res chain seq x y z
N MET A 1 -40.27 -11.06 -18.51
CA MET A 1 -40.79 -9.73 -18.22
C MET A 1 -40.32 -9.36 -16.82
N THR A 2 -39.29 -8.61 -16.72
CA THR A 2 -38.94 -7.62 -15.67
C THR A 2 -37.57 -7.05 -16.05
N GLN A 3 -37.57 -6.10 -16.96
CA GLN A 3 -36.58 -5.04 -17.06
C GLN A 3 -37.31 -3.83 -16.49
N ASP A 4 -36.78 -3.21 -15.46
CA ASP A 4 -36.98 -1.81 -15.07
C ASP A 4 -36.46 -1.62 -13.64
N GLY A 5 -35.17 -1.33 -13.47
CA GLY A 5 -34.56 -1.05 -12.18
C GLY A 5 -33.34 -0.12 -12.23
N GLN A 6 -32.87 0.26 -13.43
CA GLN A 6 -31.61 1.06 -13.55
C GLN A 6 -31.81 2.52 -13.98
N GLY A 7 -33.03 3.00 -14.17
CA GLY A 7 -33.30 4.34 -14.72
C GLY A 7 -33.63 5.45 -13.70
N LEU A 8 -33.92 5.13 -12.46
CA LEU A 8 -34.42 6.14 -11.49
C LEU A 8 -33.31 6.85 -10.71
N GLY A 9 -32.19 6.22 -10.45
CA GLY A 9 -31.09 6.82 -9.68
C GLY A 9 -30.36 7.97 -10.40
N GLY A 10 -30.27 7.91 -11.72
CA GLY A 10 -29.59 8.95 -12.51
C GLY A 10 -30.40 10.25 -12.68
N GLN A 11 -31.74 10.17 -12.69
CA GLN A 11 -32.58 11.36 -12.80
C GLN A 11 -32.77 12.11 -11.46
N GLU A 12 -32.73 11.39 -10.34
CA GLU A 12 -32.75 12.02 -9.02
C GLU A 12 -31.44 12.73 -8.68
N ARG A 13 -30.28 12.20 -9.09
CA ARG A 13 -28.97 12.89 -8.97
C ARG A 13 -28.91 14.22 -9.69
N LEU A 14 -29.53 14.33 -10.86
CA LEU A 14 -29.61 15.59 -11.64
C LEU A 14 -30.44 16.68 -10.95
N MET A 15 -31.34 16.33 -10.02
CA MET A 15 -32.22 17.28 -9.33
C MET A 15 -31.69 17.77 -7.98
N THR A 16 -30.79 17.02 -7.32
CA THR A 16 -30.28 17.36 -5.98
C THR A 16 -28.79 17.77 -5.97
N GLY A 17 -28.07 17.58 -7.09
CA GLY A 17 -26.62 17.68 -7.15
C GLY A 17 -25.95 16.53 -6.40
N GLY A 18 -24.67 16.26 -6.66
CA GLY A 18 -23.92 15.24 -5.94
C GLY A 18 -23.37 15.74 -4.58
N PRO A 19 -22.78 14.87 -3.77
CA PRO A 19 -22.21 15.20 -2.46
C PRO A 19 -20.88 15.96 -2.52
N LEU A 20 -20.23 16.09 -3.69
CA LEU A 20 -18.90 16.67 -3.81
C LEU A 20 -18.93 18.14 -4.24
N ILE A 21 -18.18 18.97 -3.54
CA ILE A 21 -17.86 20.34 -3.95
C ILE A 21 -16.38 20.38 -4.31
N VAL A 22 -16.10 20.45 -5.61
CA VAL A 22 -14.75 20.39 -6.15
C VAL A 22 -14.22 21.80 -6.37
N GLN A 23 -13.08 22.14 -5.76
CA GLN A 23 -12.46 23.46 -5.82
C GLN A 23 -11.26 23.47 -6.78
N SER A 24 -10.91 24.64 -7.29
CA SER A 24 -9.81 24.80 -8.25
C SER A 24 -8.40 24.53 -7.68
N ASP A 25 -8.26 24.54 -6.35
CA ASP A 25 -7.03 24.28 -5.63
C ASP A 25 -6.79 22.78 -5.32
N ARG A 26 -7.54 21.89 -5.99
CA ARG A 26 -7.53 20.43 -5.79
C ARG A 26 -8.13 19.99 -4.45
N THR A 27 -8.84 20.85 -3.75
CA THR A 27 -9.62 20.50 -2.57
C THR A 27 -10.99 19.98 -2.99
N VAL A 28 -11.41 18.86 -2.39
CA VAL A 28 -12.74 18.27 -2.58
C VAL A 28 -13.42 18.19 -1.22
N LEU A 29 -14.55 18.85 -1.09
CA LEU A 29 -15.39 18.76 0.10
C LEU A 29 -16.50 17.75 -0.15
N LEU A 30 -16.67 16.83 0.79
CA LEU A 30 -17.73 15.82 0.77
C LEU A 30 -18.74 16.14 1.87
N GLU A 31 -19.98 16.38 1.49
CA GLU A 31 -21.11 16.54 2.44
C GLU A 31 -21.49 15.16 3.01
N SER A 32 -21.12 14.89 4.27
CA SER A 32 -21.28 13.55 4.90
C SER A 32 -22.74 13.15 5.14
N ASP A 33 -23.65 14.11 5.20
CA ASP A 33 -25.08 13.87 5.39
C ASP A 33 -25.83 13.56 4.07
N HIS A 34 -25.15 13.63 2.93
CA HIS A 34 -25.74 13.32 1.63
C HIS A 34 -25.97 11.82 1.47
N PRO A 35 -27.10 11.37 0.87
CA PRO A 35 -27.37 9.94 0.66
C PRO A 35 -26.25 9.17 -0.05
N ASP A 36 -25.62 9.78 -1.05
CA ASP A 36 -24.55 9.20 -1.86
C ASP A 36 -23.14 9.44 -1.28
N ALA A 37 -23.01 10.00 -0.06
CA ALA A 37 -21.72 10.37 0.51
C ALA A 37 -20.76 9.19 0.65
N ALA A 38 -21.26 8.04 1.10
CA ALA A 38 -20.45 6.84 1.29
C ALA A 38 -19.93 6.28 -0.05
N GLU A 39 -20.77 6.30 -1.09
CA GLU A 39 -20.41 5.85 -2.43
C GLU A 39 -19.38 6.79 -3.06
N ALA A 40 -19.60 8.09 -2.97
CA ALA A 40 -18.66 9.11 -3.44
C ALA A 40 -17.30 9.03 -2.73
N ALA A 41 -17.29 8.81 -1.40
CA ALA A 41 -16.06 8.64 -0.64
C ALA A 41 -15.23 7.44 -1.13
N ILE A 42 -15.88 6.33 -1.44
CA ILE A 42 -15.22 5.14 -2.02
C ILE A 42 -14.70 5.45 -3.43
N ALA A 43 -15.49 6.14 -4.25
CA ALA A 43 -15.13 6.46 -5.63
C ALA A 43 -13.91 7.39 -5.72
N ILE A 44 -13.77 8.39 -4.82
CA ILE A 44 -12.64 9.32 -4.83
C ILE A 44 -11.40 8.78 -4.06
N ALA A 45 -11.55 7.75 -3.23
CA ALA A 45 -10.47 7.21 -2.40
C ALA A 45 -9.20 6.80 -3.19
N PRO A 46 -9.26 6.29 -4.43
CA PRO A 46 -8.07 5.94 -5.20
C PRO A 46 -7.15 7.12 -5.50
N PHE A 47 -7.67 8.35 -5.64
CA PHE A 47 -6.91 9.51 -6.11
C PHE A 47 -6.97 10.73 -5.18
N ALA A 48 -7.85 10.74 -4.18
CA ALA A 48 -8.01 11.83 -3.24
C ALA A 48 -7.71 11.38 -1.80
N GLN A 49 -6.86 12.12 -1.11
CA GLN A 49 -6.46 11.84 0.27
C GLN A 49 -7.35 12.57 1.26
N LEU A 50 -7.92 11.84 2.22
CA LEU A 50 -8.68 12.42 3.32
C LEU A 50 -7.76 13.28 4.21
N SER A 51 -8.08 14.57 4.32
CA SER A 51 -7.29 15.55 5.08
C SER A 51 -7.93 15.92 6.42
N LYS A 52 -9.25 16.10 6.46
CA LYS A 52 -10.01 16.49 7.66
C LYS A 52 -11.39 15.83 7.65
N THR A 53 -11.91 15.53 8.85
CA THR A 53 -13.21 14.88 9.06
C THR A 53 -14.09 15.62 10.06
N PRO A 54 -14.47 16.90 9.83
CA PRO A 54 -15.51 17.53 10.63
C PRO A 54 -16.85 16.79 10.46
N GLU A 55 -17.78 17.00 11.39
CA GLU A 55 -19.02 16.23 11.52
C GLU A 55 -19.86 16.18 10.23
N HIS A 56 -19.99 17.30 9.54
CA HIS A 56 -20.88 17.41 8.36
C HIS A 56 -20.17 17.52 7.00
N VAL A 57 -18.86 17.81 6.98
CA VAL A 57 -18.12 18.00 5.74
C VAL A 57 -16.71 17.43 5.85
N HIS A 58 -16.44 16.38 5.10
CA HIS A 58 -15.09 15.83 5.01
C HIS A 58 -14.28 16.55 3.94
N THR A 59 -13.01 16.80 4.21
CA THR A 59 -12.11 17.46 3.26
C THR A 59 -11.12 16.45 2.69
N TYR A 60 -11.10 16.36 1.38
CA TYR A 60 -10.12 15.57 0.63
C TYR A 60 -9.21 16.49 -0.17
N THR A 61 -8.02 16.02 -0.50
CA THR A 61 -7.06 16.73 -1.34
C THR A 61 -6.59 15.82 -2.46
N ILE A 62 -6.73 16.27 -3.70
CA ILE A 62 -6.16 15.59 -4.86
C ILE A 62 -4.70 16.01 -4.98
N THR A 63 -3.78 15.06 -4.85
CA THR A 63 -2.35 15.34 -4.96
C THR A 63 -1.79 14.70 -6.23
N PRO A 64 -0.69 15.23 -6.83
CA PRO A 64 -0.05 14.58 -7.95
C PRO A 64 0.32 13.12 -7.65
N LEU A 65 0.83 12.86 -6.45
CA LEU A 65 1.16 11.50 -6.02
C LEU A 65 -0.08 10.60 -5.96
N GLY A 66 -1.22 11.11 -5.47
CA GLY A 66 -2.50 10.37 -5.45
C GLY A 66 -2.95 10.00 -6.87
N LEU A 67 -2.87 10.95 -7.82
CA LEU A 67 -3.21 10.71 -9.22
C LEU A 67 -2.28 9.67 -9.87
N TRP A 68 -0.98 9.74 -9.62
CA TRP A 68 -0.02 8.74 -10.14
C TRP A 68 -0.21 7.36 -9.51
N ASN A 69 -0.57 7.28 -8.23
CA ASN A 69 -0.92 6.01 -7.57
C ASN A 69 -2.20 5.41 -8.17
N ALA A 70 -3.21 6.24 -8.43
CA ALA A 70 -4.42 5.81 -9.13
C ALA A 70 -4.10 5.26 -10.52
N ARG A 71 -3.23 5.97 -11.27
CA ARG A 71 -2.78 5.53 -12.61
C ARG A 71 -2.02 4.20 -12.53
N ALA A 72 -1.15 4.04 -11.55
CA ALA A 72 -0.42 2.79 -11.29
C ALA A 72 -1.35 1.62 -10.94
N SER A 73 -2.51 1.91 -10.33
CA SER A 73 -3.55 0.93 -9.96
C SER A 73 -4.55 0.66 -11.08
N GLY A 74 -4.37 1.26 -12.27
CA GLY A 74 -5.17 1.01 -13.46
C GLY A 74 -6.29 2.01 -13.73
N HIS A 75 -6.44 3.07 -12.92
CA HIS A 75 -7.37 4.17 -13.22
C HIS A 75 -6.76 5.10 -14.26
N ASP A 76 -7.52 5.43 -15.29
CA ASP A 76 -7.12 6.44 -16.26
C ASP A 76 -7.66 7.83 -15.91
N ALA A 77 -7.21 8.85 -16.64
CA ALA A 77 -7.63 10.23 -16.39
C ALA A 77 -9.14 10.42 -16.66
N GLU A 78 -9.69 9.70 -17.63
CA GLU A 78 -11.11 9.74 -17.98
C GLU A 78 -11.95 9.26 -16.79
N SER A 79 -11.62 8.09 -16.23
CA SER A 79 -12.35 7.54 -15.06
C SER A 79 -12.27 8.45 -13.83
N VAL A 80 -11.14 9.13 -13.59
CA VAL A 80 -11.01 10.09 -12.48
C VAL A 80 -11.87 11.34 -12.72
N VAL A 81 -11.88 11.85 -13.95
CA VAL A 81 -12.70 12.99 -14.35
C VAL A 81 -14.18 12.65 -14.24
N ASP A 82 -14.60 11.48 -14.75
CA ASP A 82 -15.99 11.02 -14.69
C ASP A 82 -16.50 10.92 -13.25
N VAL A 83 -15.70 10.35 -12.34
CA VAL A 83 -16.04 10.30 -10.90
C VAL A 83 -16.29 11.70 -10.33
N LEU A 84 -15.41 12.67 -10.67
CA LEU A 84 -15.58 14.04 -10.17
C LEU A 84 -16.83 14.70 -10.75
N LEU A 85 -17.15 14.46 -12.03
CA LEU A 85 -18.34 15.01 -12.68
C LEU A 85 -19.62 14.37 -12.18
N ASP A 86 -19.65 13.05 -12.00
CA ASP A 86 -20.82 12.29 -11.58
C ASP A 86 -21.26 12.63 -10.16
N TYR A 87 -20.32 12.89 -9.26
CA TYR A 87 -20.62 13.17 -7.85
C TYR A 87 -20.57 14.67 -7.50
N ALA A 88 -20.26 15.55 -8.47
CA ALA A 88 -20.17 16.98 -8.20
C ALA A 88 -21.54 17.62 -7.94
N LYS A 89 -21.60 18.48 -6.91
CA LYS A 89 -22.76 19.33 -6.60
C LYS A 89 -22.86 20.54 -7.56
N HIS A 90 -21.72 21.03 -7.98
CA HIS A 90 -21.57 22.20 -8.84
C HIS A 90 -20.65 21.89 -10.02
N PRO A 91 -20.68 22.68 -11.10
CA PRO A 91 -19.75 22.48 -12.21
C PRO A 91 -18.30 22.44 -11.73
N VAL A 92 -17.58 21.37 -12.11
CA VAL A 92 -16.17 21.21 -11.77
C VAL A 92 -15.33 22.21 -12.57
N PRO A 93 -14.35 22.89 -11.95
CA PRO A 93 -13.50 23.85 -12.65
C PRO A 93 -12.74 23.19 -13.81
N HIS A 94 -12.93 23.69 -15.03
CA HIS A 94 -12.33 23.11 -16.24
C HIS A 94 -10.79 23.06 -16.18
N ALA A 95 -10.17 24.09 -15.59
CA ALA A 95 -8.72 24.14 -15.41
C ALA A 95 -8.21 22.98 -14.54
N LEU A 96 -8.98 22.57 -13.53
CA LEU A 96 -8.63 21.42 -12.70
C LEU A 96 -8.71 20.10 -13.48
N LEU A 97 -9.73 19.94 -14.33
CA LEU A 97 -9.87 18.73 -15.16
C LEU A 97 -8.67 18.57 -16.11
N LEU A 98 -8.25 19.66 -16.77
CA LEU A 98 -7.07 19.66 -17.62
C LEU A 98 -5.78 19.36 -16.83
N ASP A 99 -5.65 19.93 -15.65
CA ASP A 99 -4.51 19.71 -14.77
C ASP A 99 -4.42 18.24 -14.30
N ILE A 100 -5.56 17.59 -13.99
CA ILE A 100 -5.61 16.17 -13.66
C ILE A 100 -5.12 15.31 -14.83
N VAL A 101 -5.59 15.58 -16.03
CA VAL A 101 -5.16 14.87 -17.24
C VAL A 101 -3.66 15.03 -17.45
N ASP A 102 -3.14 16.27 -17.42
CA ASP A 102 -1.71 16.56 -17.60
C ASP A 102 -0.83 15.84 -16.56
N VAL A 103 -1.26 15.83 -15.30
CA VAL A 103 -0.53 15.13 -14.22
C VAL A 103 -0.55 13.63 -14.43
N MET A 104 -1.69 13.04 -14.79
CA MET A 104 -1.81 11.59 -14.97
C MET A 104 -1.08 11.07 -16.21
N ASP A 105 -1.00 11.86 -17.28
CA ASP A 105 -0.31 11.51 -18.53
C ASP A 105 1.21 11.45 -18.37
N ARG A 106 1.76 12.05 -17.31
CA ARG A 106 3.20 11.92 -16.98
C ARG A 106 3.57 10.53 -16.47
N TRP A 107 2.60 9.73 -16.02
CA TRP A 107 2.86 8.37 -15.58
C TRP A 107 3.21 7.44 -16.74
N GLY A 108 4.33 6.73 -16.60
CA GLY A 108 4.80 5.77 -17.62
C GLY A 108 5.66 6.39 -18.72
N VAL A 109 5.85 7.73 -18.74
CA VAL A 109 6.84 8.36 -19.61
C VAL A 109 8.26 7.93 -19.24
N LEU A 110 8.53 7.82 -17.94
CA LEU A 110 9.78 7.26 -17.39
C LEU A 110 9.50 5.87 -16.82
N THR A 111 10.30 4.89 -17.22
CA THR A 111 10.19 3.50 -16.78
C THR A 111 11.55 2.98 -16.31
N LEU A 112 11.59 2.39 -15.10
CA LEU A 112 12.72 1.59 -14.64
C LEU A 112 12.43 0.11 -14.93
N HIS A 113 13.36 -0.57 -15.57
CA HIS A 113 13.26 -2.00 -15.83
C HIS A 113 14.63 -2.68 -15.81
N GLN A 114 14.63 -4.02 -15.75
CA GLN A 114 15.84 -4.83 -15.75
C GLN A 114 16.19 -5.19 -17.20
N SER A 115 17.32 -4.69 -17.69
CA SER A 115 17.87 -5.08 -19.00
C SER A 115 18.78 -6.30 -18.80
N PRO A 116 18.68 -7.34 -19.65
CA PRO A 116 19.55 -8.50 -19.58
C PRO A 116 21.04 -8.18 -19.80
N VAL A 117 21.34 -7.09 -20.51
CA VAL A 117 22.71 -6.69 -20.89
C VAL A 117 23.27 -5.60 -19.97
N HIS A 118 22.43 -4.65 -19.60
CA HIS A 118 22.86 -3.42 -18.93
C HIS A 118 22.48 -3.34 -17.45
N GLY A 119 21.78 -4.35 -16.94
CA GLY A 119 21.25 -4.33 -15.56
C GLY A 119 20.07 -3.37 -15.43
N LEU A 120 20.00 -2.63 -14.33
CA LEU A 120 18.92 -1.66 -14.12
C LEU A 120 19.08 -0.45 -15.04
N VAL A 121 18.02 -0.13 -15.80
CA VAL A 121 17.99 1.00 -16.74
C VAL A 121 16.76 1.88 -16.52
N LEU A 122 16.93 3.17 -16.73
CA LEU A 122 15.86 4.15 -16.87
C LEU A 122 15.66 4.44 -18.34
N GLU A 123 14.45 4.19 -18.83
CA GLU A 123 14.01 4.45 -20.19
C GLU A 123 12.93 5.53 -20.19
N SER A 124 12.95 6.38 -21.21
CA SER A 124 11.92 7.40 -21.44
C SER A 124 11.28 7.22 -22.81
N THR A 125 9.96 7.39 -22.90
CA THR A 125 9.26 7.50 -24.19
C THR A 125 9.50 8.87 -24.85
N ASP A 126 10.07 9.83 -24.11
CA ASP A 126 10.47 11.16 -24.58
C ASP A 126 11.97 11.37 -24.33
N ALA A 127 12.77 11.25 -25.41
CA ALA A 127 14.22 11.42 -25.37
C ALA A 127 14.64 12.86 -25.01
N ALA A 128 13.87 13.87 -25.41
CA ALA A 128 14.15 15.26 -25.09
C ALA A 128 13.93 15.54 -23.59
N LEU A 129 12.88 14.99 -23.01
CA LEU A 129 12.65 15.04 -21.57
C LEU A 129 13.80 14.38 -20.81
N LEU A 130 14.22 13.17 -21.22
CA LEU A 130 15.32 12.48 -20.55
C LEU A 130 16.61 13.31 -20.61
N ALA A 131 16.94 13.88 -21.77
CA ALA A 131 18.11 14.73 -21.92
C ALA A 131 18.05 15.93 -20.99
N HIS A 132 16.91 16.61 -20.91
CA HIS A 132 16.69 17.74 -20.00
C HIS A 132 16.82 17.34 -18.53
N LEU A 133 16.26 16.20 -18.15
CA LEU A 133 16.35 15.70 -16.77
C LEU A 133 17.77 15.35 -16.37
N LEU A 134 18.57 14.76 -17.27
CA LEU A 134 19.97 14.42 -16.99
C LEU A 134 20.87 15.65 -16.78
N GLU A 135 20.45 16.84 -17.25
CA GLU A 135 21.14 18.11 -16.99
C GLU A 135 20.87 18.67 -15.58
N GLN A 136 19.87 18.14 -14.87
CA GLN A 136 19.51 18.61 -13.53
C GLN A 136 20.59 18.22 -12.51
N PRO A 137 21.09 19.20 -11.70
CA PRO A 137 22.12 18.92 -10.69
C PRO A 137 21.75 17.84 -9.70
N ASP A 138 20.45 17.73 -9.37
CA ASP A 138 19.92 16.77 -8.40
C ASP A 138 20.02 15.32 -8.89
N LEU A 139 20.13 15.10 -10.22
CA LEU A 139 20.33 13.79 -10.84
C LEU A 139 21.82 13.45 -11.05
N ALA A 140 22.72 14.37 -10.81
CA ALA A 140 24.15 14.14 -10.97
C ALA A 140 24.62 12.96 -10.08
N GLY A 141 25.27 11.97 -10.71
CA GLY A 141 25.77 10.77 -10.04
C GLY A 141 24.73 9.71 -9.69
N LYS A 142 23.43 9.93 -9.98
CA LYS A 142 22.36 8.94 -9.76
C LYS A 142 22.08 8.09 -10.99
N THR A 143 22.56 8.52 -12.13
CA THR A 143 22.50 7.79 -13.41
C THR A 143 23.92 7.43 -13.85
N GLY A 144 24.05 6.30 -14.56
CA GLY A 144 25.33 5.85 -15.11
C GLY A 144 25.49 6.21 -16.58
N ALA A 145 26.03 5.29 -17.37
CA ALA A 145 26.29 5.50 -18.79
C ALA A 145 25.00 5.63 -19.60
N ARG A 146 25.00 6.55 -20.55
CA ARG A 146 23.95 6.67 -21.56
C ARG A 146 24.10 5.54 -22.57
N ILE A 147 23.06 4.76 -22.80
CA ILE A 147 23.03 3.65 -23.74
C ILE A 147 22.64 4.17 -25.13
N ASP A 148 21.57 4.97 -25.18
CA ASP A 148 21.04 5.61 -26.36
C ASP A 148 20.36 6.95 -26.01
N GLU A 149 19.60 7.53 -26.95
CA GLU A 149 18.92 8.83 -26.73
C GLU A 149 17.84 8.78 -25.65
N ALA A 150 17.24 7.60 -25.42
CA ALA A 150 16.10 7.40 -24.54
C ALA A 150 16.43 6.57 -23.29
N THR A 151 17.67 6.04 -23.16
CA THR A 151 17.99 5.05 -22.11
C THR A 151 19.32 5.34 -21.42
N VAL A 152 19.32 5.25 -20.10
CA VAL A 152 20.51 5.36 -19.24
C VAL A 152 20.58 4.21 -18.24
N THR A 153 21.79 3.80 -17.87
CA THR A 153 21.98 2.82 -16.79
C THR A 153 21.75 3.47 -15.43
N VAL A 154 21.33 2.68 -14.45
CA VAL A 154 21.13 3.10 -13.05
C VAL A 154 21.81 2.09 -12.14
N HIS A 155 22.60 2.56 -11.17
CA HIS A 155 23.13 1.64 -10.17
C HIS A 155 22.01 1.21 -9.22
N PRO A 156 21.90 -0.09 -8.86
CA PRO A 156 20.82 -0.57 -7.99
C PRO A 156 20.69 0.19 -6.66
N SER A 157 21.80 0.65 -6.06
CA SER A 157 21.78 1.46 -4.82
C SER A 157 21.11 2.82 -5.00
N GLU A 158 21.14 3.39 -6.21
CA GLU A 158 20.57 4.70 -6.51
C GLU A 158 19.09 4.64 -6.91
N ARG A 159 18.52 3.44 -7.09
CA ARG A 159 17.12 3.23 -7.53
C ARG A 159 16.11 4.05 -6.72
N GLY A 160 16.23 4.03 -5.40
CA GLY A 160 15.30 4.73 -4.52
C GLY A 160 15.45 6.24 -4.59
N GLU A 161 16.70 6.73 -4.52
CA GLU A 161 17.01 8.16 -4.53
C GLU A 161 16.68 8.78 -5.90
N LEU A 162 17.00 8.09 -6.99
CA LEU A 162 16.63 8.50 -8.35
C LEU A 162 15.12 8.72 -8.47
N LYS A 163 14.32 7.74 -8.05
CA LYS A 163 12.86 7.85 -8.07
C LYS A 163 12.36 9.03 -7.22
N HIS A 164 12.96 9.24 -6.06
CA HIS A 164 12.58 10.34 -5.18
C HIS A 164 12.88 11.72 -5.81
N VAL A 165 14.04 11.87 -6.43
CA VAL A 165 14.41 13.12 -7.13
C VAL A 165 13.49 13.36 -8.31
N LEU A 166 13.28 12.35 -9.16
CA LEU A 166 12.38 12.48 -10.32
C LEU A 166 10.94 12.81 -9.91
N LEU A 167 10.47 12.20 -8.82
CA LEU A 167 9.16 12.53 -8.25
C LEU A 167 9.08 14.01 -7.80
N LYS A 168 10.11 14.54 -7.14
CA LYS A 168 10.19 15.97 -6.75
C LYS A 168 10.19 16.91 -7.95
N LEU A 169 10.81 16.49 -9.05
CA LEU A 169 10.81 17.23 -10.31
C LEU A 169 9.47 17.13 -11.07
N GLY A 170 8.49 16.38 -10.55
CA GLY A 170 7.18 16.21 -11.16
C GLY A 170 7.13 15.16 -12.26
N HIS A 171 8.12 14.25 -12.32
CA HIS A 171 8.22 13.17 -13.29
C HIS A 171 8.22 11.81 -12.57
N PRO A 172 7.06 11.18 -12.36
CA PRO A 172 6.96 9.88 -11.71
C PRO A 172 7.59 8.79 -12.58
N VAL A 173 8.17 7.79 -11.93
CA VAL A 173 8.80 6.65 -12.61
C VAL A 173 7.94 5.41 -12.41
N ALA A 174 7.52 4.78 -13.50
CA ALA A 174 6.92 3.46 -13.48
C ALA A 174 8.02 2.41 -13.25
N ASP A 175 8.12 1.91 -12.04
CA ASP A 175 9.14 0.94 -11.65
C ASP A 175 8.67 -0.48 -11.95
N ARG A 176 9.22 -1.07 -13.00
CA ARG A 176 8.94 -2.44 -13.47
C ARG A 176 10.15 -3.36 -13.32
N ALA A 177 11.19 -2.92 -12.60
CA ALA A 177 12.41 -3.70 -12.44
C ALA A 177 12.24 -4.93 -11.53
N GLY A 178 11.11 -5.07 -10.86
CA GLY A 178 10.87 -6.13 -9.89
C GLY A 178 11.68 -5.93 -8.59
N TYR A 179 11.62 -6.93 -7.73
CA TYR A 179 12.37 -7.00 -6.48
C TYR A 179 13.15 -8.30 -6.44
N VAL A 180 14.23 -8.30 -5.68
CA VAL A 180 14.98 -9.52 -5.37
C VAL A 180 14.50 -9.99 -4.01
N ASP A 181 14.14 -11.27 -3.91
CA ASP A 181 13.74 -11.86 -2.64
C ASP A 181 14.91 -11.83 -1.65
N GLY A 182 14.57 -11.63 -0.38
CA GLY A 182 15.54 -11.69 0.70
C GLY A 182 16.11 -13.11 0.85
N GLU A 183 17.27 -13.22 1.46
CA GLU A 183 17.85 -14.53 1.79
C GLU A 183 16.90 -15.32 2.70
N ALA A 184 16.86 -16.63 2.52
CA ALA A 184 16.05 -17.52 3.35
C ALA A 184 16.47 -17.41 4.81
N HIS A 185 15.55 -17.04 5.68
CA HIS A 185 15.76 -16.93 7.11
C HIS A 185 14.64 -17.66 7.85
N ARG A 186 14.97 -18.83 8.39
CA ARG A 186 13.98 -19.65 9.10
C ARG A 186 13.73 -19.11 10.49
N MET A 187 12.49 -18.79 10.75
CA MET A 187 11.99 -18.37 12.04
C MET A 187 10.65 -19.04 12.29
N ALA A 188 10.39 -19.47 13.52
CA ALA A 188 9.09 -19.99 13.94
C ALA A 188 8.57 -19.22 15.15
N LEU A 189 7.26 -19.21 15.35
CA LEU A 189 6.66 -18.72 16.58
C LEU A 189 6.98 -19.74 17.71
N ALA A 190 7.39 -19.28 18.89
CA ALA A 190 7.91 -20.10 19.98
C ALA A 190 6.92 -21.11 20.57
N HIS A 191 5.69 -21.18 20.07
CA HIS A 191 4.64 -22.05 20.59
C HIS A 191 3.88 -22.90 19.58
N GLU A 192 4.40 -23.05 18.37
CA GLU A 192 4.12 -24.29 17.66
C GLU A 192 5.06 -25.33 18.31
N SER A 193 4.54 -26.09 19.26
CA SER A 193 5.24 -27.19 19.88
C SER A 193 5.84 -28.06 18.79
N HIS A 194 7.14 -27.92 18.61
CA HIS A 194 7.94 -28.90 17.89
C HIS A 194 8.03 -30.09 18.84
N GLU A 195 7.06 -31.00 18.78
CA GLU A 195 7.32 -32.34 19.27
C GLU A 195 8.55 -32.84 18.49
N PRO A 196 9.63 -33.26 19.17
CA PRO A 196 10.68 -33.97 18.50
C PRO A 196 10.00 -35.20 17.89
N THR A 197 9.97 -35.29 16.57
CA THR A 197 9.67 -36.55 15.89
C THR A 197 10.77 -37.52 16.23
N ASP A 198 10.62 -38.24 17.35
CA ASP A 198 11.27 -39.49 17.52
C ASP A 198 10.77 -40.42 16.40
N ALA A 199 11.69 -40.73 15.51
CA ALA A 199 11.51 -41.78 14.53
C ALA A 199 11.29 -43.08 15.26
N ASP A 200 10.05 -43.43 15.57
CA ASP A 200 9.62 -44.82 15.51
C ASP A 200 8.06 -44.88 15.46
N GLY A 201 7.59 -45.70 14.54
CA GLY A 201 6.18 -45.77 14.20
C GLY A 201 5.35 -46.45 15.28
N THR A 202 4.16 -45.97 15.43
CA THR A 202 2.87 -46.69 15.46
C THR A 202 1.79 -45.86 16.11
N GLY A 203 0.73 -45.59 15.35
CA GLY A 203 -0.65 -45.76 15.81
C GLY A 203 -1.39 -44.62 16.50
N ALA A 204 -2.48 -44.26 15.88
CA ALA A 204 -3.78 -43.92 16.42
C ALA A 204 -4.06 -42.49 16.93
N GLY A 205 -5.02 -41.91 16.24
CA GLY A 205 -5.62 -40.59 16.43
C GLY A 205 -6.24 -40.30 17.80
N ALA A 206 -6.25 -39.01 18.10
CA ALA A 206 -7.26 -38.42 18.98
C ALA A 206 -7.50 -36.96 18.57
N VAL A 207 -8.68 -36.72 18.03
CA VAL A 207 -9.25 -35.40 17.86
C VAL A 207 -9.63 -34.89 19.24
N THR A 208 -9.05 -33.80 19.69
CA THR A 208 -9.50 -33.12 20.90
C THR A 208 -10.00 -31.72 20.56
N THR A 209 -11.28 -31.55 20.70
CA THR A 209 -12.02 -30.29 20.61
C THR A 209 -11.60 -29.36 21.77
N ALA A 210 -11.09 -28.17 21.46
CA ALA A 210 -10.79 -27.15 22.44
C ALA A 210 -12.01 -26.29 22.72
N SER A 211 -12.46 -26.33 23.95
CA SER A 211 -13.51 -25.47 24.51
C SER A 211 -12.98 -24.06 24.80
N VAL A 212 -13.86 -23.08 24.51
CA VAL A 212 -13.69 -21.65 24.81
C VAL A 212 -13.85 -21.42 26.31
N ALA A 213 -12.86 -20.82 26.96
CA ALA A 213 -13.08 -20.15 28.25
C ALA A 213 -12.14 -18.92 28.34
N GLY A 214 -12.75 -17.74 28.52
CA GLY A 214 -12.02 -16.52 28.86
C GLY A 214 -11.58 -16.54 30.33
N SER A 215 -10.39 -16.00 30.61
CA SER A 215 -10.09 -15.46 31.94
C SER A 215 -8.93 -14.46 31.86
N SER A 216 -9.17 -13.32 32.46
CA SER A 216 -8.20 -12.33 32.91
C SER A 216 -7.40 -12.91 34.09
N GLY A 217 -6.07 -12.66 34.18
CA GLY A 217 -5.42 -12.81 35.46
C GLY A 217 -3.96 -13.29 35.45
N THR A 218 -3.11 -12.45 35.99
CA THR A 218 -1.98 -12.69 36.91
C THR A 218 -0.79 -13.54 36.47
N ALA A 219 0.37 -12.95 36.71
CA ALA A 219 1.71 -13.48 36.55
C ALA A 219 1.96 -14.78 37.33
N GLY A 220 2.64 -15.72 36.69
CA GLY A 220 3.26 -16.89 37.33
C GLY A 220 2.58 -18.20 36.94
N GLY A 221 2.95 -18.76 35.81
CA GLY A 221 2.56 -20.09 35.37
C GLY A 221 3.31 -20.46 34.11
N ASP A 222 3.58 -21.74 33.93
CA ASP A 222 4.20 -22.39 32.77
C ASP A 222 3.94 -21.68 31.44
N PRO A 223 4.87 -21.73 30.48
CA PRO A 223 4.67 -21.12 29.18
C PRO A 223 3.50 -21.80 28.47
N GLN A 224 2.30 -21.24 28.74
CA GLN A 224 1.05 -21.72 28.18
C GLN A 224 1.10 -21.51 26.66
N ALA A 225 0.93 -22.59 25.91
CA ALA A 225 0.85 -22.57 24.47
C ALA A 225 -0.11 -21.48 24.00
N TRP A 226 0.42 -20.40 23.45
CA TRP A 226 -0.39 -19.32 22.91
C TRP A 226 -0.56 -19.54 21.40
N SER A 227 -1.71 -19.25 20.88
CA SER A 227 -2.00 -19.32 19.45
C SER A 227 -2.44 -17.95 18.95
N LEU A 228 -2.27 -17.74 17.64
CA LEU A 228 -2.83 -16.55 17.01
C LEU A 228 -4.35 -16.53 17.19
N ARG A 229 -4.88 -15.38 17.56
CA ARG A 229 -6.34 -15.18 17.59
C ARG A 229 -6.90 -15.22 16.17
N PRO A 230 -8.17 -15.61 15.97
CA PRO A 230 -8.73 -15.74 14.62
C PRO A 230 -8.59 -14.49 13.74
N TYR A 231 -8.70 -13.29 14.31
CA TYR A 231 -8.52 -12.04 13.56
C TYR A 231 -7.04 -11.76 13.20
N GLN A 232 -6.09 -12.20 14.04
CA GLN A 232 -4.65 -12.09 13.77
C GLN A 232 -4.28 -13.05 12.65
N GLN A 233 -4.78 -14.28 12.70
CA GLN A 233 -4.57 -15.27 11.63
C GLN A 233 -5.12 -14.75 10.29
N ARG A 234 -6.35 -14.23 10.26
CA ARG A 234 -6.92 -13.63 9.04
C ARG A 234 -6.07 -12.48 8.52
N ALA A 235 -5.56 -11.61 9.40
CA ALA A 235 -4.70 -10.49 8.98
C ALA A 235 -3.42 -10.98 8.31
N VAL A 236 -2.78 -12.02 8.85
CA VAL A 236 -1.59 -12.64 8.25
C VAL A 236 -1.92 -13.29 6.91
N ASP A 237 -2.99 -14.08 6.85
CA ASP A 237 -3.38 -14.79 5.62
C ASP A 237 -3.73 -13.81 4.49
N THR A 238 -4.46 -12.73 4.80
CA THR A 238 -4.81 -11.68 3.82
C THR A 238 -3.57 -10.93 3.34
N PHE A 239 -2.65 -10.59 4.26
CA PHE A 239 -1.39 -9.93 3.91
C PHE A 239 -0.54 -10.78 2.98
N LEU A 240 -0.40 -12.07 3.28
CA LEU A 240 0.40 -12.99 2.46
C LEU A 240 -0.23 -13.23 1.08
N ALA A 241 -1.56 -13.29 1.00
CA ALA A 241 -2.25 -13.45 -0.28
C ALA A 241 -2.13 -12.21 -1.19
N GLY A 242 -2.01 -11.02 -0.60
CA GLY A 242 -1.85 -9.75 -1.32
C GLY A 242 -0.39 -9.33 -1.51
N GLU A 243 0.58 -10.02 -0.90
CA GLU A 243 2.03 -9.72 -0.88
C GLU A 243 2.38 -8.34 -0.32
N SER A 244 1.40 -7.46 -0.17
CA SER A 244 1.54 -6.11 0.39
C SER A 244 0.21 -5.65 1.00
N GLY A 245 0.24 -4.68 1.91
CA GLY A 245 -0.98 -4.13 2.48
C GLY A 245 -0.77 -3.38 3.79
N VAL A 246 -1.88 -2.90 4.34
CA VAL A 246 -1.94 -2.22 5.63
C VAL A 246 -2.84 -2.99 6.59
N VAL A 247 -2.29 -3.41 7.73
CA VAL A 247 -3.05 -4.08 8.79
C VAL A 247 -3.40 -3.06 9.87
N VAL A 248 -4.68 -2.73 9.99
CA VAL A 248 -5.19 -1.78 10.99
C VAL A 248 -5.82 -2.55 12.14
N LEU A 249 -5.24 -2.43 13.33
CA LEU A 249 -5.71 -3.08 14.56
C LEU A 249 -5.70 -2.07 15.72
N PRO A 250 -6.64 -2.16 16.68
CA PRO A 250 -6.66 -1.29 17.86
C PRO A 250 -5.41 -1.47 18.72
N CYS A 251 -5.18 -0.54 19.66
CA CYS A 251 -4.10 -0.67 20.64
C CYS A 251 -4.29 -1.94 21.47
N GLY A 252 -3.20 -2.65 21.78
CA GLY A 252 -3.24 -3.89 22.55
C GLY A 252 -3.69 -5.14 21.77
N ALA A 253 -4.12 -5.04 20.53
CA ALA A 253 -4.56 -6.19 19.73
C ALA A 253 -3.41 -7.11 19.22
N GLY A 254 -2.16 -6.84 19.58
CA GLY A 254 -1.02 -7.68 19.24
C GLY A 254 -0.50 -7.48 17.82
N LYS A 255 -0.40 -6.23 17.35
CA LYS A 255 0.18 -5.90 16.03
C LYS A 255 1.56 -6.52 15.80
N THR A 256 2.43 -6.48 16.83
CA THR A 256 3.77 -7.08 16.79
C THR A 256 3.72 -8.60 16.55
N ILE A 257 2.73 -9.28 17.13
CA ILE A 257 2.54 -10.73 16.94
C ILE A 257 2.11 -11.04 15.51
N VAL A 258 1.23 -10.22 14.92
CA VAL A 258 0.82 -10.36 13.50
C VAL A 258 2.04 -10.20 12.60
N GLY A 259 2.89 -9.20 12.86
CA GLY A 259 4.14 -9.02 12.12
C GLY A 259 5.10 -10.20 12.28
N ALA A 260 5.31 -10.69 13.50
CA ALA A 260 6.14 -11.88 13.76
C ALA A 260 5.60 -13.13 13.05
N ALA A 261 4.28 -13.31 13.03
CA ALA A 261 3.66 -14.44 12.32
C ALA A 261 3.80 -14.32 10.79
N ALA A 262 3.69 -13.11 10.24
CA ALA A 262 3.95 -12.88 8.83
C ALA A 262 5.41 -13.18 8.47
N MET A 263 6.37 -12.72 9.27
CA MET A 263 7.79 -13.01 9.11
C MET A 263 8.08 -14.51 9.13
N ALA A 264 7.50 -15.25 10.10
CA ALA A 264 7.66 -16.71 10.20
C ALA A 264 7.11 -17.44 8.96
N ARG A 265 6.03 -16.94 8.37
CA ARG A 265 5.42 -17.52 7.16
C ARG A 265 6.20 -17.21 5.88
N VAL A 266 6.71 -15.99 5.76
CA VAL A 266 7.54 -15.56 4.61
C VAL A 266 8.91 -16.24 4.65
N SER A 267 9.47 -16.46 5.83
CA SER A 267 10.78 -17.16 6.04
C SER A 267 11.94 -16.56 5.26
N THR A 268 11.97 -15.24 5.10
CA THR A 268 13.06 -14.49 4.45
C THR A 268 13.55 -13.37 5.35
N THR A 269 14.75 -12.85 5.06
CA THR A 269 15.32 -11.69 5.74
C THR A 269 14.32 -10.54 5.73
N THR A 270 14.00 -10.00 6.90
CA THR A 270 12.98 -8.98 7.09
C THR A 270 13.56 -7.72 7.73
N LEU A 271 13.29 -6.56 7.15
CA LEU A 271 13.62 -5.26 7.73
C LEU A 271 12.39 -4.65 8.42
N ILE A 272 12.50 -4.35 9.71
CA ILE A 272 11.44 -3.70 10.50
C ILE A 272 11.78 -2.23 10.69
N LEU A 273 10.97 -1.35 10.11
CA LEU A 273 11.11 0.09 10.27
C LEU A 273 10.15 0.62 11.32
N VAL A 274 10.67 1.39 12.27
CA VAL A 274 9.90 1.99 13.37
C VAL A 274 10.26 3.46 13.54
N THR A 275 9.35 4.23 14.15
CA THR A 275 9.49 5.69 14.27
C THR A 275 10.45 6.15 15.37
N ASN A 276 10.80 5.29 16.33
CA ASN A 276 11.67 5.62 17.45
C ASN A 276 12.38 4.39 18.05
N SER A 277 13.45 4.64 18.83
CA SER A 277 14.27 3.61 19.45
C SER A 277 13.56 2.79 20.52
N VAL A 278 12.54 3.34 21.18
CA VAL A 278 11.75 2.62 22.19
C VAL A 278 10.94 1.53 21.51
N SER A 279 10.30 1.86 20.39
CA SER A 279 9.58 0.87 19.58
C SER A 279 10.51 -0.21 19.02
N ALA A 280 11.73 0.15 18.60
CA ALA A 280 12.72 -0.83 18.13
C ALA A 280 13.08 -1.84 19.24
N LYS A 281 13.36 -1.35 20.45
CA LYS A 281 13.64 -2.19 21.61
C LYS A 281 12.45 -3.10 21.97
N GLN A 282 11.24 -2.56 21.89
CA GLN A 282 10.02 -3.33 22.14
C GLN A 282 9.83 -4.44 21.10
N TRP A 283 10.02 -4.15 19.83
CA TRP A 283 9.98 -5.15 18.76
C TRP A 283 11.00 -6.25 18.98
N LYS A 284 12.27 -5.89 19.27
CA LYS A 284 13.33 -6.85 19.58
C LYS A 284 12.95 -7.77 20.73
N ALA A 285 12.51 -7.19 21.86
CA ALA A 285 12.12 -7.95 23.05
C ALA A 285 10.94 -8.91 22.77
N GLU A 286 9.93 -8.49 22.03
CA GLU A 286 8.80 -9.34 21.67
C GLU A 286 9.19 -10.45 20.70
N LEU A 287 10.06 -10.20 19.71
CA LEU A 287 10.55 -11.21 18.79
C LEU A 287 11.36 -12.29 19.53
N LEU A 288 12.32 -11.90 20.37
CA LEU A 288 13.11 -12.84 21.17
C LEU A 288 12.25 -13.68 22.12
N ARG A 289 11.19 -13.10 22.67
CA ARG A 289 10.29 -13.80 23.57
C ARG A 289 9.33 -14.76 22.89
N ARG A 290 8.93 -14.48 21.64
CA ARG A 290 7.82 -15.16 20.98
C ARG A 290 8.19 -15.92 19.73
N THR A 291 9.44 -15.94 19.39
CA THR A 291 9.96 -16.66 18.21
C THR A 291 11.21 -17.46 18.57
N THR A 292 11.68 -18.24 17.61
CA THR A 292 12.94 -19.01 17.75
C THR A 292 14.19 -18.17 17.49
N LEU A 293 14.06 -16.85 17.34
CA LEU A 293 15.21 -15.95 17.17
C LEU A 293 16.02 -15.84 18.45
N THR A 294 17.33 -15.78 18.30
CA THR A 294 18.33 -15.57 19.37
C THR A 294 19.06 -14.25 19.18
N GLU A 295 19.76 -13.80 20.20
CA GLU A 295 20.56 -12.57 20.23
C GLU A 295 22.01 -12.86 19.85
N ASP A 296 22.28 -13.42 18.67
CA ASP A 296 23.64 -13.69 18.20
C ASP A 296 24.15 -12.59 17.28
#